data_7ae4a7a27e5358504e2053d69335ba80
#
_entry.id   7ae4a7a27e5358504e2053d69335ba80
#
_cell.length_a   1.000
_cell.length_b   1.000
_cell.length_c   1.000
_cell.angle_alpha   90.00
_cell.angle_beta   90.00
_cell.angle_gamma   90.00
#
_symmetry.space_group_name_H-M   'P 1'
#
loop_
_entity.id
_entity.type
_entity.pdbx_description
1 polymer ?
#
loop_
_entity_poly.entity_id
_entity_poly.type
_entity_poly.pdbx_seq_one_letter_code
_entity_poly.pdbx_strand_id
1 'polypeptide(L)'
;MSDVQRDELERRLGEEGLLVLDVRTPAEFSGASGYPCDARQGHLPGARNIELQLLLEATDAAAIQELVGAPEGSEVIAYCHSGGRSAMAAQILEAAGYDARNYVGSWHEWSSSPDLPVE
;
A
#
# COMPACT_ATOMS: atom_id res chain seq x y z
N MET A 1 4.36 -10.89 10.99
CA MET A 1 4.17 -9.67 10.19
C MET A 1 4.44 -8.48 11.08
N SER A 2 5.29 -7.57 10.64
CA SER A 2 5.67 -6.37 11.39
C SER A 2 5.26 -5.11 10.63
N ASP A 3 5.11 -4.01 11.34
CA ASP A 3 4.81 -2.73 10.71
C ASP A 3 6.07 -2.10 10.13
N VAL A 4 5.86 -1.24 9.12
CA VAL A 4 6.92 -0.49 8.47
C VAL A 4 6.83 0.95 8.93
N GLN A 5 7.97 1.55 9.25
CA GLN A 5 8.05 2.97 9.58
C GLN A 5 8.40 3.79 8.34
N ARG A 6 8.10 5.08 8.38
CA ARG A 6 8.33 5.99 7.24
C ARG A 6 9.78 5.95 6.74
N ASP A 7 10.76 5.96 7.65
CA ASP A 7 12.17 6.03 7.26
C ASP A 7 12.61 4.78 6.51
N GLU A 8 12.13 3.61 6.90
CA GLU A 8 12.43 2.38 6.18
C GLU A 8 11.84 2.42 4.78
N LEU A 9 10.58 2.84 4.65
CA LEU A 9 9.93 2.90 3.35
C LEU A 9 10.61 3.92 2.44
N GLU A 10 10.97 5.08 2.98
CA GLU A 10 11.67 6.12 2.21
C GLU A 10 12.96 5.58 1.61
N ARG A 11 13.77 4.86 2.40
CA ARG A 11 15.03 4.29 1.94
C ARG A 11 14.85 3.22 0.88
N ARG A 12 13.70 2.52 0.90
CA ARG A 12 13.47 1.35 0.08
C ARG A 12 12.61 1.61 -1.14
N LEU A 13 12.11 2.83 -1.33
CA LEU A 13 11.33 3.17 -2.53
C LEU A 13 12.16 2.88 -3.78
N GLY A 14 11.56 2.16 -4.73
CA GLY A 14 12.24 1.77 -5.96
C GLY A 14 13.12 0.53 -5.84
N GLU A 15 13.17 -0.10 -4.66
CA GLU A 15 13.95 -1.32 -4.46
C GLU A 15 13.40 -2.44 -5.33
N GLU A 16 14.28 -3.12 -6.06
CA GLU A 16 13.88 -4.23 -6.92
C GLU A 16 13.34 -5.37 -6.06
N GLY A 17 12.21 -5.95 -6.46
CA GLY A 17 11.58 -7.04 -5.73
C GLY A 17 10.63 -6.59 -4.62
N LEU A 18 10.57 -5.29 -4.33
CA LEU A 18 9.61 -4.76 -3.36
C LEU A 18 8.41 -4.17 -4.10
N LEU A 19 7.21 -4.62 -3.72
CA LEU A 19 5.96 -4.04 -4.21
C LEU A 19 5.39 -3.11 -3.15
N VAL A 20 5.20 -1.84 -3.49
CA VAL A 20 4.48 -0.89 -2.64
C VAL A 20 3.05 -0.81 -3.16
N LEU A 21 2.09 -1.11 -2.31
CA LEU A 21 0.70 -1.29 -2.70
C LEU A 21 -0.20 -0.30 -1.99
N ASP A 22 -0.85 0.57 -2.78
CA ASP A 22 -1.86 1.49 -2.29
C ASP A 22 -3.23 0.79 -2.34
N VAL A 23 -3.84 0.60 -1.17
CA VAL A 23 -5.13 -0.10 -1.10
C VAL A 23 -6.31 0.84 -0.92
N ARG A 24 -6.09 2.13 -1.19
CA ARG A 24 -7.16 3.12 -1.22
C ARG A 24 -7.96 3.00 -2.53
N THR A 25 -9.00 3.83 -2.66
CA THR A 25 -9.76 3.87 -3.91
C THR A 25 -8.90 4.42 -5.05
N PRO A 26 -9.26 4.09 -6.31
CA PRO A 26 -8.56 4.67 -7.46
C PRO A 26 -8.58 6.20 -7.48
N ALA A 27 -9.67 6.82 -7.01
CA ALA A 27 -9.76 8.28 -6.97
C ALA A 27 -8.79 8.88 -5.96
N GLU A 28 -8.61 8.25 -4.81
CA GLU A 28 -7.59 8.67 -3.84
C GLU A 28 -6.19 8.52 -4.42
N PHE A 29 -5.92 7.39 -5.07
CA PHE A 29 -4.63 7.09 -5.67
C PHE A 29 -4.24 8.13 -6.73
N SER A 30 -5.17 8.51 -7.58
CA SER A 30 -4.92 9.47 -8.65
C SER A 30 -4.82 10.92 -8.15
N GLY A 31 -5.25 11.19 -6.93
CA GLY A 31 -5.32 12.54 -6.40
C GLY A 31 -6.62 13.26 -6.72
N ALA A 32 -7.57 12.58 -7.38
CA ALA A 32 -8.86 13.18 -7.73
C ALA A 32 -9.74 13.40 -6.50
N SER A 33 -9.56 12.61 -5.45
CA SER A 33 -10.21 12.80 -4.17
C SER A 33 -9.23 12.48 -3.03
N GLY A 34 -9.64 12.75 -1.80
CA GLY A 34 -8.83 12.47 -0.63
C GLY A 34 -9.35 13.24 0.58
N TYR A 35 -8.70 13.05 1.70
CA TYR A 35 -9.09 13.71 2.94
C TYR A 35 -8.58 15.16 2.95
N PRO A 36 -9.43 16.13 3.32
CA PRO A 36 -8.98 17.54 3.39
C PRO A 36 -7.85 17.79 4.37
N CYS A 37 -7.67 16.91 5.37
CA CYS A 37 -6.58 17.03 6.34
C CYS A 37 -5.22 16.64 5.78
N ASP A 38 -5.16 16.01 4.61
CA ASP A 38 -3.88 15.64 3.99
C ASP A 38 -3.26 16.86 3.31
N ALA A 39 -1.96 17.06 3.54
CA ALA A 39 -1.25 18.22 3.00
C ALA A 39 -1.14 18.16 1.47
N ARG A 40 -1.09 16.96 0.90
CA ARG A 40 -1.00 16.75 -0.56
C ARG A 40 -1.87 15.57 -0.95
N GLN A 41 -2.27 15.51 -2.21
CA GLN A 41 -3.03 14.40 -2.77
C GLN A 41 -2.18 13.69 -3.82
N GLY A 42 -2.50 12.40 -4.08
CA GLY A 42 -1.74 11.56 -5.01
C GLY A 42 -1.34 10.25 -4.33
N HIS A 43 -0.16 9.73 -4.67
CA HIS A 43 0.31 8.45 -4.12
C HIS A 43 1.83 8.41 -4.02
N LEU A 44 2.35 7.39 -3.35
CA LEU A 44 3.79 7.16 -3.25
C LEU A 44 4.37 6.81 -4.63
N PRO A 45 5.55 7.35 -4.99
CA PRO A 45 6.17 7.03 -6.28
C PRO A 45 6.35 5.53 -6.48
N GLY A 46 5.94 5.04 -7.65
CA GLY A 46 6.07 3.64 -8.01
C GLY A 46 5.05 2.70 -7.37
N ALA A 47 4.14 3.21 -6.55
CA ALA A 47 3.11 2.39 -5.94
C ALA A 47 2.10 1.92 -6.98
N ARG A 48 1.58 0.69 -6.78
CA ARG A 48 0.44 0.19 -7.55
C ARG A 48 -0.82 0.31 -6.72
N ASN A 49 -1.95 0.45 -7.39
CA ASN A 49 -3.24 0.57 -6.71
C ASN A 49 -4.05 -0.71 -6.87
N ILE A 50 -4.38 -1.35 -5.75
CA ILE A 50 -5.38 -2.41 -5.70
C ILE A 50 -6.27 -2.07 -4.51
N GLU A 51 -7.49 -1.64 -4.78
CA GLU A 51 -8.43 -1.25 -3.74
C GLU A 51 -8.72 -2.42 -2.81
N LEU A 52 -8.77 -2.16 -1.50
CA LEU A 52 -9.02 -3.21 -0.49
C LEU A 52 -10.25 -4.04 -0.82
N GLN A 53 -11.31 -3.43 -1.37
CA GLN A 53 -12.55 -4.15 -1.68
C GLN A 53 -12.29 -5.31 -2.64
N LEU A 54 -11.39 -5.15 -3.61
CA LEU A 54 -11.05 -6.22 -4.55
C LEU A 54 -10.39 -7.40 -3.82
N LEU A 55 -9.53 -7.11 -2.85
CA LEU A 55 -8.89 -8.15 -2.04
C LEU A 55 -9.91 -8.88 -1.17
N LEU A 56 -10.87 -8.15 -0.61
CA LEU A 56 -11.92 -8.73 0.22
C LEU A 56 -12.86 -9.63 -0.58
N GLU A 57 -13.09 -9.32 -1.86
CA GLU A 57 -13.98 -10.08 -2.74
C GLU A 57 -13.32 -11.32 -3.32
N ALA A 58 -11.99 -11.40 -3.27
CA ALA A 58 -11.27 -12.55 -3.79
C ALA A 58 -11.55 -13.78 -2.91
N THR A 59 -11.82 -14.92 -3.54
CA THR A 59 -12.33 -16.10 -2.85
C THR A 59 -11.24 -17.01 -2.31
N ASP A 60 -10.01 -16.92 -2.83
CA ASP A 60 -8.90 -17.79 -2.40
C ASP A 60 -7.55 -17.14 -2.68
N ALA A 61 -6.48 -17.82 -2.27
CA ALA A 61 -5.13 -17.34 -2.43
C ALA A 61 -4.75 -17.14 -3.90
N ALA A 62 -5.21 -18.01 -4.78
CA ALA A 62 -4.90 -17.91 -6.21
C ALA A 62 -5.51 -16.63 -6.81
N ALA A 63 -6.74 -16.28 -6.40
CA ALA A 63 -7.37 -15.05 -6.86
C ALA A 63 -6.62 -13.81 -6.37
N ILE A 64 -6.12 -13.82 -5.12
CA ILE A 64 -5.29 -12.73 -4.59
C ILE A 64 -3.99 -12.62 -5.40
N GLN A 65 -3.34 -13.74 -5.65
CA GLN A 65 -2.08 -13.75 -6.41
C GLN A 65 -2.27 -13.24 -7.82
N GLU A 66 -3.41 -13.52 -8.44
CA GLU A 66 -3.74 -13.00 -9.77
C GLU A 66 -3.90 -11.48 -9.75
N LEU A 67 -4.58 -10.94 -8.74
CA LEU A 67 -4.73 -9.48 -8.58
C LEU A 67 -3.38 -8.79 -8.38
N VAL A 68 -2.52 -9.37 -7.53
CA VAL A 68 -1.23 -8.77 -7.18
C VAL A 68 -0.24 -8.87 -8.35
N GLY A 69 -0.22 -10.01 -9.04
CA GLY A 69 0.64 -10.21 -10.21
C GLY A 69 2.12 -10.39 -9.90
N ALA A 70 2.51 -10.41 -8.63
CA ALA A 70 3.88 -10.69 -8.21
C ALA A 70 4.00 -12.14 -7.77
N PRO A 71 5.22 -12.75 -7.87
CA PRO A 71 5.40 -14.14 -7.42
C PRO A 71 5.08 -14.31 -5.94
N GLU A 72 4.60 -15.50 -5.59
CA GLU A 72 4.39 -15.87 -4.20
C GLU A 72 5.68 -15.71 -3.41
N GLY A 73 5.60 -15.21 -2.18
CA GLY A 73 6.77 -14.92 -1.36
C GLY A 73 7.33 -13.52 -1.55
N SER A 74 6.87 -12.77 -2.55
CA SER A 74 7.33 -11.40 -2.75
C SER A 74 7.03 -10.52 -1.54
N GLU A 75 7.91 -9.56 -1.29
CA GLU A 75 7.69 -8.59 -0.24
C GLU A 75 6.73 -7.49 -0.70
N VAL A 76 5.70 -7.23 0.10
CA VAL A 76 4.69 -6.21 -0.20
C VAL A 76 4.56 -5.29 1.01
N ILE A 77 4.67 -3.99 0.78
CA ILE A 77 4.36 -3.00 1.80
C ILE A 77 3.06 -2.30 1.38
N ALA A 78 2.00 -2.47 2.19
CA ALA A 78 0.70 -1.89 1.91
C ALA A 78 0.51 -0.60 2.71
N TYR A 79 -0.16 0.37 2.11
CA TYR A 79 -0.54 1.59 2.81
C TYR A 79 -1.95 2.03 2.39
N CYS A 80 -2.57 2.87 3.21
CA CYS A 80 -3.85 3.50 2.91
C CYS A 80 -3.82 4.95 3.38
N HIS A 81 -4.88 5.49 3.95
CA HIS A 81 -4.86 6.85 4.48
C HIS A 81 -4.20 6.91 5.87
N SER A 82 -4.63 6.04 6.80
CA SER A 82 -4.18 6.09 8.19
C SER A 82 -3.83 4.72 8.78
N GLY A 83 -3.66 3.70 7.94
CA GLY A 83 -3.16 2.38 8.34
C GLY A 83 -4.21 1.32 8.59
N GLY A 84 -5.49 1.65 8.69
CA GLY A 84 -6.53 0.68 9.02
C GLY A 84 -6.86 -0.27 7.88
N ARG A 85 -7.12 0.26 6.70
CA ARG A 85 -7.40 -0.55 5.51
C ARG A 85 -6.18 -1.40 5.13
N SER A 86 -5.00 -0.80 5.22
CA SER A 86 -3.76 -1.50 4.84
C SER A 86 -3.35 -2.57 5.85
N ALA A 87 -3.72 -2.43 7.12
CA ALA A 87 -3.52 -3.50 8.09
C ALA A 87 -4.31 -4.74 7.69
N MET A 88 -5.56 -4.57 7.29
CA MET A 88 -6.40 -5.67 6.81
C MET A 88 -5.85 -6.25 5.51
N ALA A 89 -5.44 -5.39 4.58
CA ALA A 89 -4.85 -5.84 3.32
C ALA A 89 -3.60 -6.68 3.55
N ALA A 90 -2.73 -6.26 4.48
CA ALA A 90 -1.51 -7.01 4.79
C ALA A 90 -1.83 -8.39 5.34
N GLN A 91 -2.88 -8.53 6.16
CA GLN A 91 -3.30 -9.85 6.65
C GLN A 91 -3.79 -10.75 5.52
N ILE A 92 -4.57 -10.20 4.59
CA ILE A 92 -5.06 -10.96 3.43
C ILE A 92 -3.88 -11.41 2.56
N LEU A 93 -2.95 -10.52 2.29
CA LEU A 93 -1.78 -10.82 1.46
C LEU A 93 -0.88 -11.85 2.11
N GLU A 94 -0.65 -11.75 3.43
CA GLU A 94 0.14 -12.73 4.17
C GLU A 94 -0.50 -14.12 4.07
N ALA A 95 -1.82 -14.20 4.24
CA ALA A 95 -2.54 -15.45 4.11
C ALA A 95 -2.46 -16.03 2.70
N ALA A 96 -2.26 -15.19 1.70
CA ALA A 96 -2.13 -15.61 0.30
C ALA A 96 -0.69 -15.96 -0.11
N GLY A 97 0.26 -15.91 0.83
CA GLY A 97 1.62 -16.36 0.58
C GLY A 97 2.65 -15.26 0.34
N TYR A 98 2.30 -14.00 0.58
CA TYR A 98 3.23 -12.87 0.43
C TYR A 98 3.86 -12.51 1.76
N ASP A 99 5.06 -11.93 1.70
CA ASP A 99 5.70 -11.31 2.86
C ASP A 99 5.16 -9.88 2.96
N ALA A 100 4.02 -9.72 3.64
CA ALA A 100 3.28 -8.47 3.65
C ALA A 100 3.46 -7.72 4.95
N ARG A 101 3.67 -6.41 4.83
CA ARG A 101 3.84 -5.52 5.97
C ARG A 101 2.97 -4.27 5.78
N ASN A 102 2.59 -3.63 6.87
CA ASN A 102 1.75 -2.44 6.86
C ASN A 102 2.58 -1.19 7.16
N TYR A 103 2.55 -0.21 6.25
CA TYR A 103 3.07 1.12 6.56
C TYR A 103 1.96 1.88 7.32
N VAL A 104 2.08 1.90 8.64
CA VAL A 104 1.02 2.39 9.54
C VAL A 104 0.75 3.89 9.34
N GLY A 105 1.79 4.69 9.20
CA GLY A 105 1.61 6.15 9.00
C GLY A 105 0.85 6.50 7.76
N SER A 106 1.01 5.68 6.72
CA SER A 106 0.24 5.74 5.48
C SER A 106 0.31 7.10 4.80
N TRP A 107 -0.66 7.39 3.91
CA TRP A 107 -0.65 8.61 3.13
C TRP A 107 -0.70 9.87 4.00
N HIS A 108 -1.42 9.84 5.11
CA HIS A 108 -1.52 11.00 5.99
C HIS A 108 -0.13 11.44 6.48
N GLU A 109 0.69 10.50 6.94
CA GLU A 109 2.05 10.82 7.38
C GLU A 109 2.93 11.22 6.20
N TRP A 110 2.90 10.43 5.11
CA TRP A 110 3.76 10.66 3.96
C TRP A 110 3.51 12.04 3.33
N SER A 111 2.24 12.38 3.10
CA SER A 111 1.86 13.63 2.46
C SER A 111 2.17 14.85 3.32
N SER A 112 2.25 14.66 4.64
CA SER A 112 2.57 15.73 5.59
C SER A 112 4.06 16.00 5.70
N SER A 113 4.89 15.18 5.09
CA SER A 113 6.35 15.33 5.10
C SER A 113 6.78 16.00 3.80
N PRO A 114 7.03 17.33 3.81
CA PRO A 114 7.19 18.10 2.55
C PRO A 114 8.40 17.68 1.71
N ASP A 115 9.39 17.04 2.32
CA ASP A 115 10.59 16.58 1.61
C ASP A 115 10.40 15.24 0.90
N LEU A 116 9.30 14.53 1.17
CA LEU A 116 9.07 13.23 0.56
C LEU A 116 8.39 13.37 -0.81
N PRO A 117 8.81 12.56 -1.79
CA PRO A 117 8.24 12.64 -3.14
C PRO A 117 6.83 12.08 -3.20
N VAL A 118 6.02 12.63 -4.12
CA VAL A 118 4.67 12.11 -4.43
C VAL A 118 4.48 12.05 -5.93
N GLU A 119 3.57 11.19 -6.36
CA GLU A 119 3.14 11.09 -7.77
C GLU A 119 1.67 11.34 -7.96
#